data_0dad94d529463d37b6ff8e4d4e9d5a0d
#
_entry.id   0dad94d529463d37b6ff8e4d4e9d5a0d
#
_cell.length_a   1.000
_cell.length_b   1.000
_cell.length_c   1.000
_cell.angle_alpha   90.00
_cell.angle_beta   90.00
_cell.angle_gamma   90.00
#
_symmetry.space_group_name_H-M   'P 1'
#
loop_
_entity.id
_entity.type
_entity.pdbx_description
1 polymer ?
#
loop_
_entity_poly.entity_id
_entity_poly.type
_entity_poly.pdbx_seq_one_letter_code
_entity_poly.pdbx_strand_id
1 'polypeptide(L)'
;EGQLEILHTYGITQEAMGIPVIANNDVELLGSTSRGIQVYFDKLCLEQADLVIPINRVKTHTSFKGCVESGLCKKLVVGLGGPGGAGQFHSLGQAELPRLLVEVTKVILGKMPVLGGVAIVENAYEETARIKAIPAEALIEEEIRLLAWSKSLMPALPTDRLHGLIVEEMGKNFSGTGVDTNIIGRLRITGEPEMESPRIRYVSVLDLSEASHGNATGVGLVDFVTRRLVDKIDRKATYLNNLTTTFVTRAFTPLWFDTDREMLETMMFCLRSVPLAETRLILIPNTLYLADCYVSEAILPELVDTGRFEVLGPLRELAFDAQGNLTSRIGLPRTS
;
A
#
# COMPACT_ATOMS: atom_id res chain seq x y z
N GLU A 1 8.41 -19.40 -0.83
CA GLU A 1 7.31 -20.30 -1.21
C GLU A 1 6.15 -19.45 -1.76
N GLY A 2 5.43 -19.96 -2.76
CA GLY A 2 4.27 -19.28 -3.36
C GLY A 2 4.56 -18.29 -4.50
N GLN A 3 5.80 -17.99 -4.82
CA GLN A 3 6.12 -17.06 -5.91
C GLN A 3 5.64 -17.58 -7.28
N LEU A 4 5.84 -18.87 -7.58
CA LEU A 4 5.36 -19.46 -8.84
C LEU A 4 3.83 -19.47 -8.93
N GLU A 5 3.14 -19.73 -7.82
CA GLU A 5 1.68 -19.67 -7.76
C GLU A 5 1.16 -18.27 -8.09
N ILE A 6 1.80 -17.23 -7.54
CA ILE A 6 1.46 -15.83 -7.85
C ILE A 6 1.72 -15.52 -9.34
N LEU A 7 2.84 -15.96 -9.90
CA LEU A 7 3.12 -15.78 -11.33
C LEU A 7 2.06 -16.48 -12.19
N HIS A 8 1.65 -17.68 -11.82
CA HIS A 8 0.59 -18.41 -12.51
C HIS A 8 -0.76 -17.69 -12.46
N THR A 9 -1.13 -17.06 -11.31
CA THR A 9 -2.38 -16.27 -11.23
C THR A 9 -2.37 -15.07 -12.17
N TYR A 10 -1.18 -14.55 -12.52
CA TYR A 10 -1.01 -13.48 -13.51
C TYR A 10 -0.87 -14.00 -14.96
N GLY A 11 -1.02 -15.32 -15.18
CA GLY A 11 -0.83 -15.92 -16.49
C GLY A 11 0.65 -15.99 -16.93
N ILE A 12 1.59 -15.73 -16.05
CA ILE A 12 3.03 -15.81 -16.31
C ILE A 12 3.45 -17.27 -16.09
N THR A 13 3.32 -18.07 -17.15
CA THR A 13 3.70 -19.48 -17.17
C THR A 13 4.71 -19.73 -18.27
N GLN A 14 5.46 -20.82 -18.17
CA GLN A 14 6.42 -21.19 -19.22
C GLN A 14 5.74 -21.38 -20.58
N GLU A 15 4.52 -21.92 -20.60
CA GLU A 15 3.73 -22.10 -21.83
C GLU A 15 3.34 -20.75 -22.45
N ALA A 16 2.80 -19.84 -21.64
CA ALA A 16 2.35 -18.53 -22.14
C ALA A 16 3.52 -17.64 -22.57
N MET A 17 4.64 -17.73 -21.86
CA MET A 17 5.82 -16.89 -22.11
C MET A 17 6.76 -17.48 -23.18
N GLY A 18 6.69 -18.80 -23.44
CA GLY A 18 7.61 -19.49 -24.35
C GLY A 18 9.06 -19.55 -23.84
N ILE A 19 9.31 -19.25 -22.59
CA ILE A 19 10.61 -19.25 -21.91
C ILE A 19 10.48 -19.86 -20.52
N PRO A 20 11.57 -20.36 -19.89
CA PRO A 20 11.53 -20.85 -18.52
C PRO A 20 11.04 -19.77 -17.54
N VAL A 21 10.11 -20.14 -16.66
CA VAL A 21 9.66 -19.31 -15.54
C VAL A 21 10.17 -19.94 -14.26
N ILE A 22 11.14 -19.30 -13.61
CA ILE A 22 11.84 -19.84 -12.45
C ILE A 22 11.65 -18.88 -11.27
N ALA A 23 11.36 -19.43 -10.10
CA ALA A 23 11.36 -18.69 -8.84
C ALA A 23 12.17 -19.46 -7.80
N ASN A 24 13.11 -18.78 -7.17
CA ASN A 24 13.91 -19.30 -6.08
C ASN A 24 14.19 -18.19 -5.05
N ASN A 25 14.81 -18.57 -3.93
CA ASN A 25 15.24 -17.65 -2.88
C ASN A 25 16.77 -17.73 -2.63
N ASP A 26 17.48 -18.44 -3.50
CA ASP A 26 18.93 -18.62 -3.35
C ASP A 26 19.65 -17.36 -3.78
N VAL A 27 20.48 -16.84 -2.90
CA VAL A 27 21.27 -15.64 -3.13
C VAL A 27 22.73 -15.85 -2.74
N GLU A 28 23.62 -15.14 -3.38
CA GLU A 28 25.03 -15.08 -3.04
C GLU A 28 25.48 -13.65 -2.75
N LEU A 29 26.56 -13.52 -1.98
CA LEU A 29 27.17 -12.24 -1.67
C LEU A 29 27.85 -11.66 -2.90
N LEU A 30 27.26 -10.60 -3.46
CA LEU A 30 27.83 -9.87 -4.61
C LEU A 30 28.95 -8.90 -4.19
N GLY A 31 28.87 -8.34 -2.98
CA GLY A 31 29.84 -7.39 -2.47
C GLY A 31 29.31 -6.56 -1.31
N SER A 32 29.86 -5.36 -1.11
CA SER A 32 29.41 -4.44 -0.07
C SER A 32 29.41 -2.99 -0.55
N THR A 33 28.60 -2.17 0.09
CA THR A 33 28.62 -0.71 -0.08
C THR A 33 29.85 -0.10 0.61
N SER A 34 30.12 1.18 0.38
CA SER A 34 31.18 1.92 1.08
C SER A 34 30.98 2.00 2.60
N ARG A 35 29.75 1.78 3.08
CA ARG A 35 29.42 1.71 4.51
C ARG A 35 29.53 0.30 5.10
N GLY A 36 30.01 -0.68 4.33
CA GLY A 36 30.15 -2.07 4.76
C GLY A 36 28.86 -2.88 4.74
N ILE A 37 27.77 -2.35 4.16
CA ILE A 37 26.49 -3.06 4.03
C ILE A 37 26.66 -4.13 2.95
N GLN A 38 26.37 -5.37 3.28
CA GLN A 38 26.49 -6.50 2.36
C GLN A 38 25.42 -6.43 1.27
N VAL A 39 25.77 -6.76 0.05
CA VAL A 39 24.87 -6.76 -1.12
C VAL A 39 24.73 -8.20 -1.59
N TYR A 40 23.54 -8.73 -1.45
CA TYR A 40 23.20 -10.06 -1.95
C TYR A 40 22.48 -9.94 -3.30
N PHE A 41 22.65 -10.96 -4.14
CA PHE A 41 21.95 -11.02 -5.43
C PHE A 41 21.57 -12.45 -5.77
N ASP A 42 20.52 -12.59 -6.58
CA ASP A 42 19.96 -13.88 -7.01
C ASP A 42 21.05 -14.77 -7.65
N LYS A 43 21.16 -16.00 -7.15
CA LYS A 43 22.19 -16.95 -7.57
C LYS A 43 22.06 -17.36 -9.03
N LEU A 44 20.83 -17.57 -9.52
CA LEU A 44 20.61 -17.91 -10.94
C LEU A 44 21.05 -16.77 -11.86
N CYS A 45 20.76 -15.53 -11.47
CA CYS A 45 21.24 -14.37 -12.23
C CYS A 45 22.77 -14.31 -12.27
N LEU A 46 23.44 -14.64 -11.16
CA LEU A 46 24.90 -14.64 -11.08
C LEU A 46 25.56 -15.73 -11.94
N GLU A 47 24.94 -16.91 -11.99
CA GLU A 47 25.52 -18.08 -12.65
C GLU A 47 25.12 -18.22 -14.12
N GLN A 48 23.94 -17.72 -14.52
CA GLN A 48 23.34 -18.10 -15.81
C GLN A 48 22.90 -16.92 -16.65
N ALA A 49 22.79 -15.70 -16.12
CA ALA A 49 22.29 -14.58 -16.89
C ALA A 49 23.41 -13.85 -17.64
N ASP A 50 23.31 -13.78 -18.96
CA ASP A 50 24.15 -12.89 -19.79
C ASP A 50 23.78 -11.42 -19.58
N LEU A 51 22.50 -11.14 -19.37
CA LEU A 51 21.95 -9.79 -19.12
C LEU A 51 20.80 -9.86 -18.13
N VAL A 52 20.65 -8.82 -17.31
CA VAL A 52 19.55 -8.68 -16.35
C VAL A 52 18.68 -7.46 -16.72
N ILE A 53 17.38 -7.67 -16.81
CA ILE A 53 16.38 -6.61 -17.07
C ILE A 53 15.28 -6.68 -16.00
N PRO A 54 15.35 -5.89 -14.90
CA PRO A 54 14.28 -5.80 -13.94
C PRO A 54 13.04 -5.14 -14.57
N ILE A 55 11.88 -5.72 -14.31
CA ILE A 55 10.57 -5.18 -14.69
C ILE A 55 9.79 -4.95 -13.42
N ASN A 56 9.33 -3.73 -13.16
CA ASN A 56 8.54 -3.44 -11.96
C ASN A 56 7.70 -2.17 -12.11
N ARG A 57 6.63 -2.11 -11.30
CA ARG A 57 5.87 -0.87 -11.11
C ARG A 57 6.67 0.13 -10.29
N VAL A 58 6.63 1.41 -10.68
CA VAL A 58 7.17 2.52 -9.91
C VAL A 58 6.01 3.24 -9.23
N LYS A 59 5.96 3.15 -7.89
CA LYS A 59 4.89 3.70 -7.06
C LYS A 59 5.37 4.04 -5.65
N THR A 60 4.51 4.74 -4.89
CA THR A 60 4.77 5.03 -3.48
C THR A 60 4.86 3.75 -2.64
N HIS A 61 5.65 3.81 -1.57
CA HIS A 61 5.72 2.76 -0.58
C HIS A 61 4.80 3.06 0.62
N THR A 62 4.30 2.01 1.27
CA THR A 62 3.39 2.13 2.42
C THR A 62 4.10 2.31 3.77
N SER A 63 5.44 2.32 3.81
CA SER A 63 6.17 2.36 5.08
C SER A 63 7.27 3.41 5.12
N PHE A 64 7.93 3.71 4.03
CA PHE A 64 8.98 4.74 3.97
C PHE A 64 8.78 5.66 2.78
N LYS A 65 9.35 6.86 2.89
CA LYS A 65 9.27 7.93 1.89
C LYS A 65 10.66 8.39 1.50
N GLY A 66 10.84 8.68 0.19
CA GLY A 66 12.11 9.19 -0.29
C GLY A 66 12.15 9.43 -1.79
N CYS A 67 13.38 9.63 -2.31
CA CYS A 67 13.60 9.85 -3.74
C CYS A 67 13.36 8.58 -4.57
N VAL A 68 13.58 7.40 -4.01
CA VAL A 68 13.15 6.10 -4.53
C VAL A 68 12.35 5.38 -3.46
N GLU A 69 11.30 4.65 -3.85
CA GLU A 69 10.44 3.91 -2.92
C GLU A 69 10.19 2.50 -3.45
N SER A 70 9.08 2.25 -4.15
CA SER A 70 8.80 0.97 -4.81
C SER A 70 9.03 1.13 -6.32
N GLY A 71 10.02 0.42 -6.87
CA GLY A 71 10.42 0.56 -8.26
C GLY A 71 11.50 -0.44 -8.66
N LEU A 72 12.28 -0.09 -9.69
CA LEU A 72 13.35 -0.91 -10.22
C LEU A 72 14.50 -1.08 -9.22
N CYS A 73 14.87 0.00 -8.50
CA CYS A 73 15.87 -0.07 -7.43
C CYS A 73 15.46 -1.08 -6.36
N LYS A 74 14.21 -1.01 -5.87
CA LYS A 74 13.72 -1.98 -4.90
C LYS A 74 13.65 -3.40 -5.46
N LYS A 75 13.30 -3.56 -6.74
CA LYS A 75 13.30 -4.87 -7.40
C LYS A 75 14.68 -5.48 -7.44
N LEU A 76 15.71 -4.69 -7.77
CA LEU A 76 17.11 -5.14 -7.76
C LEU A 76 17.59 -5.49 -6.34
N VAL A 77 17.32 -4.62 -5.36
CA VAL A 77 17.87 -4.72 -3.99
C VAL A 77 17.14 -5.76 -3.15
N VAL A 78 15.82 -5.73 -3.13
CA VAL A 78 14.97 -6.59 -2.27
C VAL A 78 14.44 -7.78 -3.05
N GLY A 79 13.98 -7.58 -4.28
CA GLY A 79 13.43 -8.64 -5.12
C GLY A 79 14.46 -9.68 -5.50
N LEU A 80 15.59 -9.25 -6.04
CA LEU A 80 16.71 -10.12 -6.43
C LEU A 80 17.74 -10.32 -5.30
N GLY A 81 17.66 -9.54 -4.21
CA GLY A 81 18.46 -9.74 -3.01
C GLY A 81 17.94 -10.84 -2.07
N GLY A 82 16.76 -11.40 -2.36
CA GLY A 82 16.16 -12.49 -1.60
C GLY A 82 15.98 -12.21 -0.11
N PRO A 83 15.81 -13.26 0.72
CA PRO A 83 15.65 -13.11 2.17
C PRO A 83 16.81 -12.42 2.87
N GLY A 84 18.05 -12.65 2.41
CA GLY A 84 19.27 -12.03 2.97
C GLY A 84 19.26 -10.51 2.76
N GLY A 85 19.03 -10.06 1.53
CA GLY A 85 18.91 -8.64 1.20
C GLY A 85 17.71 -7.97 1.87
N ALA A 86 16.57 -8.63 1.89
CA ALA A 86 15.35 -8.12 2.53
C ALA A 86 15.51 -7.96 4.06
N GLY A 87 16.11 -8.94 4.75
CA GLY A 87 16.35 -8.89 6.19
C GLY A 87 17.27 -7.74 6.57
N GLN A 88 18.38 -7.58 5.85
CA GLN A 88 19.32 -6.49 6.07
C GLN A 88 18.70 -5.12 5.75
N PHE A 89 17.93 -5.03 4.68
CA PHE A 89 17.20 -3.83 4.31
C PHE A 89 16.31 -3.33 5.46
N HIS A 90 15.52 -4.21 6.06
CA HIS A 90 14.60 -3.84 7.14
C HIS A 90 15.28 -3.57 8.49
N SER A 91 16.54 -4.00 8.70
CA SER A 91 17.24 -3.82 9.97
C SER A 91 17.78 -2.41 10.22
N LEU A 92 17.85 -1.55 9.19
CA LEU A 92 18.52 -0.25 9.25
C LEU A 92 17.61 0.95 9.57
N GLY A 93 16.32 0.72 9.84
CA GLY A 93 15.35 1.79 10.10
C GLY A 93 14.80 2.45 8.81
N GLN A 94 13.59 2.97 8.89
CA GLN A 94 12.82 3.41 7.71
C GLN A 94 13.43 4.65 7.02
N ALA A 95 13.98 5.57 7.80
CA ALA A 95 14.57 6.81 7.28
C ALA A 95 15.78 6.57 6.35
N GLU A 96 16.54 5.50 6.59
CA GLU A 96 17.72 5.16 5.79
C GLU A 96 17.40 4.37 4.52
N LEU A 97 16.20 3.77 4.40
CA LEU A 97 15.87 2.85 3.31
C LEU A 97 15.97 3.48 1.92
N PRO A 98 15.51 4.69 1.64
CA PRO A 98 15.65 5.28 0.30
C PRO A 98 17.10 5.48 -0.10
N ARG A 99 17.95 5.91 0.83
CA ARG A 99 19.39 6.06 0.61
C ARG A 99 20.05 4.72 0.37
N LEU A 100 19.70 3.72 1.18
CA LEU A 100 20.22 2.36 1.05
C LEU A 100 19.86 1.75 -0.31
N LEU A 101 18.60 1.92 -0.79
CA LEU A 101 18.21 1.45 -2.10
C LEU A 101 19.12 2.01 -3.20
N VAL A 102 19.43 3.31 -3.17
CA VAL A 102 20.31 3.95 -4.14
C VAL A 102 21.73 3.41 -4.04
N GLU A 103 22.28 3.30 -2.82
CA GLU A 103 23.66 2.83 -2.60
C GLU A 103 23.84 1.37 -3.06
N VAL A 104 22.92 0.49 -2.68
CA VAL A 104 22.97 -0.93 -3.07
C VAL A 104 22.74 -1.10 -4.57
N THR A 105 21.80 -0.35 -5.16
CA THR A 105 21.57 -0.37 -6.60
C THR A 105 22.84 0.00 -7.36
N LYS A 106 23.60 1.01 -6.92
CA LYS A 106 24.89 1.38 -7.57
C LYS A 106 25.90 0.25 -7.52
N VAL A 107 25.99 -0.50 -6.42
CA VAL A 107 26.86 -1.68 -6.34
C VAL A 107 26.44 -2.75 -7.32
N ILE A 108 25.12 -3.03 -7.41
CA ILE A 108 24.56 -4.01 -8.35
C ILE A 108 24.84 -3.61 -9.79
N LEU A 109 24.55 -2.37 -10.18
CA LEU A 109 24.80 -1.86 -11.54
C LEU A 109 26.29 -1.89 -11.93
N GLY A 110 27.20 -1.74 -10.94
CA GLY A 110 28.63 -1.81 -11.17
C GLY A 110 29.21 -3.23 -11.28
N LYS A 111 28.47 -4.26 -10.86
CA LYS A 111 28.95 -5.64 -10.78
C LYS A 111 28.17 -6.64 -11.61
N MET A 112 26.91 -6.35 -11.89
CA MET A 112 26.01 -7.20 -12.67
C MET A 112 25.80 -6.63 -14.08
N PRO A 113 25.63 -7.48 -15.08
CA PRO A 113 25.35 -7.07 -16.45
C PRO A 113 23.88 -6.58 -16.60
N VAL A 114 23.49 -5.55 -15.84
CA VAL A 114 22.17 -4.96 -15.95
C VAL A 114 22.13 -4.10 -17.21
N LEU A 115 21.39 -4.53 -18.22
CA LEU A 115 21.19 -3.78 -19.47
C LEU A 115 20.38 -2.49 -19.25
N GLY A 116 19.41 -2.55 -18.38
CA GLY A 116 18.46 -1.50 -18.06
C GLY A 116 17.28 -2.08 -17.33
N GLY A 117 16.17 -1.35 -17.26
CA GLY A 117 14.94 -1.82 -16.62
C GLY A 117 13.69 -1.36 -17.38
N VAL A 118 12.57 -2.03 -17.13
CA VAL A 118 11.25 -1.63 -17.63
C VAL A 118 10.40 -1.15 -16.45
N ALA A 119 10.16 0.15 -16.40
CA ALA A 119 9.33 0.80 -15.41
C ALA A 119 7.88 0.88 -15.90
N ILE A 120 6.93 0.52 -15.03
CA ILE A 120 5.49 0.64 -15.28
C ILE A 120 4.93 1.65 -14.26
N VAL A 121 4.18 2.64 -14.74
CA VAL A 121 3.45 3.59 -13.88
C VAL A 121 1.96 3.40 -14.14
N GLU A 122 1.18 3.28 -13.07
CA GLU A 122 -0.27 3.16 -13.10
C GLU A 122 -0.93 4.47 -12.62
N ASN A 123 -2.13 4.73 -13.11
CA ASN A 123 -2.98 5.83 -12.65
C ASN A 123 -3.85 5.44 -11.44
N ALA A 124 -4.73 6.35 -11.01
CA ALA A 124 -5.64 6.14 -9.88
C ALA A 124 -6.69 5.04 -10.10
N TYR A 125 -6.85 4.54 -11.31
CA TYR A 125 -7.77 3.46 -11.69
C TYR A 125 -7.07 2.12 -11.91
N GLU A 126 -5.77 2.02 -11.52
CA GLU A 126 -4.91 0.86 -11.77
C GLU A 126 -4.65 0.57 -13.26
N GLU A 127 -4.92 1.54 -14.12
CA GLU A 127 -4.61 1.43 -15.53
C GLU A 127 -3.16 1.83 -15.81
N THR A 128 -2.53 1.17 -16.77
CA THR A 128 -1.16 1.48 -17.18
C THR A 128 -1.09 2.85 -17.85
N ALA A 129 -0.58 3.85 -17.13
CA ALA A 129 -0.37 5.20 -17.64
C ALA A 129 0.89 5.30 -18.50
N ARG A 130 1.93 4.51 -18.18
CA ARG A 130 3.18 4.46 -18.94
C ARG A 130 3.97 3.18 -18.71
N ILE A 131 4.57 2.69 -19.79
CA ILE A 131 5.66 1.72 -19.78
C ILE A 131 6.89 2.42 -20.36
N LYS A 132 8.04 2.36 -19.65
CA LYS A 132 9.28 3.00 -20.07
C LYS A 132 10.47 2.04 -19.91
N ALA A 133 11.17 1.78 -21.01
CA ALA A 133 12.49 1.16 -20.96
C ALA A 133 13.53 2.23 -20.56
N ILE A 134 14.41 1.90 -19.64
CA ILE A 134 15.39 2.80 -19.03
C ILE A 134 16.75 2.10 -19.08
N PRO A 135 17.78 2.68 -19.72
CA PRO A 135 19.12 2.09 -19.73
C PRO A 135 19.75 2.14 -18.31
N ALA A 136 20.67 1.24 -18.03
CA ALA A 136 21.23 1.05 -16.69
C ALA A 136 21.84 2.34 -16.10
N GLU A 137 22.53 3.12 -16.91
CA GLU A 137 23.17 4.38 -16.51
C GLU A 137 22.19 5.47 -16.08
N ALA A 138 20.95 5.43 -16.57
CA ALA A 138 19.91 6.39 -16.24
C ALA A 138 18.89 5.85 -15.23
N LEU A 139 18.99 4.59 -14.79
CA LEU A 139 17.96 3.86 -14.05
C LEU A 139 17.51 4.59 -12.80
N ILE A 140 18.44 5.04 -11.97
CA ILE A 140 18.13 5.70 -10.68
C ILE A 140 17.47 7.06 -10.91
N GLU A 141 18.03 7.89 -11.80
CA GLU A 141 17.51 9.25 -12.04
C GLU A 141 16.12 9.21 -12.66
N GLU A 142 15.91 8.31 -13.63
CA GLU A 142 14.61 8.17 -14.28
C GLU A 142 13.56 7.57 -13.33
N GLU A 143 13.93 6.64 -12.45
CA GLU A 143 13.02 6.14 -11.44
C GLU A 143 12.58 7.26 -10.48
N ILE A 144 13.49 8.16 -10.07
CA ILE A 144 13.14 9.33 -9.24
C ILE A 144 12.09 10.21 -9.96
N ARG A 145 12.27 10.49 -11.24
CA ARG A 145 11.33 11.28 -12.05
C ARG A 145 9.98 10.57 -12.20
N LEU A 146 10.01 9.27 -12.47
CA LEU A 146 8.80 8.46 -12.61
C LEU A 146 8.05 8.32 -11.28
N LEU A 147 8.76 8.21 -10.14
CA LEU A 147 8.12 8.18 -8.83
C LEU A 147 7.42 9.51 -8.52
N ALA A 148 8.05 10.63 -8.82
CA ALA A 148 7.42 11.95 -8.63
C ALA A 148 6.14 12.08 -9.48
N TRP A 149 6.17 11.59 -10.71
CA TRP A 149 5.00 11.56 -11.57
C TRP A 149 3.94 10.55 -11.07
N SER A 150 4.33 9.35 -10.67
CA SER A 150 3.43 8.35 -10.07
C SER A 150 2.69 8.91 -8.84
N LYS A 151 3.38 9.67 -8.00
CA LYS A 151 2.76 10.34 -6.84
C LYS A 151 1.64 11.31 -7.26
N SER A 152 1.79 12.00 -8.40
CA SER A 152 0.75 12.90 -8.90
C SER A 152 -0.46 12.18 -9.50
N LEU A 153 -0.32 10.91 -9.82
CA LEU A 153 -1.39 10.06 -10.37
C LEU A 153 -2.10 9.22 -9.30
N MET A 154 -1.62 9.24 -8.05
CA MET A 154 -2.27 8.47 -6.98
C MET A 154 -3.69 8.96 -6.71
N PRO A 155 -4.61 8.04 -6.38
CA PRO A 155 -5.89 8.43 -5.84
C PRO A 155 -5.70 9.19 -4.52
N ALA A 156 -6.57 10.13 -4.23
CA ALA A 156 -6.54 10.90 -3.00
C ALA A 156 -7.96 11.13 -2.49
N LEU A 157 -8.11 11.26 -1.17
CA LEU A 157 -9.36 11.71 -0.60
C LEU A 157 -9.69 13.13 -1.09
N PRO A 158 -10.97 13.51 -1.20
CA PRO A 158 -11.38 14.83 -1.65
C PRO A 158 -10.81 15.98 -0.82
N THR A 159 -10.49 15.72 0.44
CA THR A 159 -9.90 16.69 1.37
C THR A 159 -8.87 16.00 2.27
N ASP A 160 -7.89 16.75 2.75
CA ASP A 160 -6.80 16.26 3.60
C ASP A 160 -7.06 16.39 5.11
N ARG A 161 -8.22 16.97 5.52
CA ARG A 161 -8.58 17.19 6.92
C ARG A 161 -9.95 16.61 7.24
N LEU A 162 -9.95 15.53 7.99
CA LEU A 162 -11.16 14.80 8.36
C LEU A 162 -11.24 14.59 9.87
N HIS A 163 -12.46 14.62 10.39
CA HIS A 163 -12.76 14.14 11.73
C HIS A 163 -12.92 12.61 11.75
N GLY A 164 -13.50 12.02 10.70
CA GLY A 164 -13.63 10.58 10.57
C GLY A 164 -13.56 10.11 9.11
N LEU A 165 -12.91 8.96 8.92
CA LEU A 165 -12.93 8.19 7.68
C LEU A 165 -13.56 6.84 7.98
N ILE A 166 -14.56 6.48 7.21
CA ILE A 166 -15.23 5.18 7.26
C ILE A 166 -14.82 4.40 6.02
N VAL A 167 -14.22 3.24 6.20
CA VAL A 167 -13.77 2.35 5.12
C VAL A 167 -14.65 1.11 5.16
N GLU A 168 -15.34 0.79 4.07
CA GLU A 168 -16.23 -0.37 4.04
C GLU A 168 -15.46 -1.67 4.16
N GLU A 169 -14.30 -1.77 3.52
CA GLU A 169 -13.52 -2.99 3.52
C GLU A 169 -12.01 -2.70 3.45
N MET A 170 -11.22 -3.35 4.30
CA MET A 170 -9.77 -3.40 4.17
C MET A 170 -9.33 -4.74 3.58
N GLY A 171 -8.14 -4.78 2.98
CA GLY A 171 -7.61 -6.04 2.48
C GLY A 171 -6.27 -5.93 1.77
N LYS A 172 -5.54 -7.06 1.76
CA LYS A 172 -4.24 -7.18 1.08
C LYS A 172 -4.34 -6.96 -0.44
N ASN A 173 -5.51 -7.22 -1.01
CA ASN A 173 -5.83 -6.96 -2.40
C ASN A 173 -6.01 -5.46 -2.72
N PHE A 174 -6.28 -4.61 -1.73
CA PHE A 174 -6.38 -3.15 -1.89
C PHE A 174 -5.06 -2.44 -1.58
N SER A 175 -4.34 -2.89 -0.57
CA SER A 175 -3.04 -2.35 -0.19
C SER A 175 -2.20 -3.41 0.53
N GLY A 176 -0.89 -3.37 0.38
CA GLY A 176 0.02 -4.24 1.12
C GLY A 176 -0.13 -4.15 2.65
N THR A 177 -0.69 -3.06 3.15
CA THR A 177 -1.02 -2.80 4.57
C THR A 177 -2.52 -2.87 4.87
N GLY A 178 -3.30 -3.52 4.02
CA GLY A 178 -4.75 -3.67 4.16
C GLY A 178 -5.53 -2.38 3.89
N VAL A 179 -5.11 -1.28 4.49
CA VAL A 179 -5.46 0.11 4.16
C VAL A 179 -4.20 0.85 3.73
N ASP A 180 -4.28 1.71 2.71
CA ASP A 180 -3.12 2.44 2.22
C ASP A 180 -2.75 3.58 3.17
N THR A 181 -1.53 3.55 3.68
CA THR A 181 -1.00 4.56 4.61
C THR A 181 -0.96 5.95 4.00
N ASN A 182 -0.78 6.06 2.67
CA ASN A 182 -0.79 7.34 1.96
C ASN A 182 -2.19 7.97 1.92
N ILE A 183 -3.24 7.14 1.89
CA ILE A 183 -4.64 7.59 1.86
C ILE A 183 -5.13 7.96 3.26
N ILE A 184 -4.71 7.20 4.28
CA ILE A 184 -5.16 7.44 5.67
C ILE A 184 -4.22 8.36 6.47
N GLY A 185 -3.04 8.71 5.94
CA GLY A 185 -2.08 9.60 6.57
C GLY A 185 -1.41 9.03 7.83
N ARG A 186 -1.30 7.69 7.96
CA ARG A 186 -0.77 7.07 9.17
C ARG A 186 0.25 5.98 8.85
N LEU A 187 1.40 6.02 9.54
CA LEU A 187 2.44 5.00 9.43
C LEU A 187 2.41 4.02 10.60
N ARG A 188 2.19 4.52 11.82
CA ARG A 188 2.26 3.75 13.09
C ARG A 188 3.47 2.82 13.16
N ILE A 189 4.63 3.39 12.89
CA ILE A 189 5.93 2.72 13.04
C ILE A 189 6.60 3.28 14.28
N THR A 190 6.92 2.42 15.24
CA THR A 190 7.54 2.84 16.51
C THR A 190 8.87 3.55 16.26
N GLY A 191 9.00 4.77 16.76
CA GLY A 191 10.20 5.59 16.59
C GLY A 191 10.24 6.46 15.33
N GLU A 192 9.26 6.32 14.43
CA GLU A 192 9.16 7.14 13.22
C GLU A 192 8.03 8.18 13.35
N PRO A 193 8.19 9.37 12.75
CA PRO A 193 7.12 10.37 12.73
C PRO A 193 5.95 9.92 11.86
N GLU A 194 4.76 10.37 12.22
CA GLU A 194 3.57 10.19 11.37
C GLU A 194 3.60 11.13 10.15
N MET A 195 2.76 10.83 9.16
CA MET A 195 2.63 11.66 7.96
C MET A 195 1.99 13.01 8.31
N GLU A 196 2.41 14.07 7.62
CA GLU A 196 1.84 15.40 7.81
C GLU A 196 0.44 15.55 7.20
N SER A 197 0.16 14.80 6.13
CA SER A 197 -1.10 14.81 5.40
C SER A 197 -1.37 13.44 4.76
N PRO A 198 -2.66 13.02 4.63
CA PRO A 198 -3.85 13.66 5.20
C PRO A 198 -3.92 13.53 6.74
N ARG A 199 -4.64 14.45 7.38
CA ARG A 199 -4.90 14.46 8.83
C ARG A 199 -6.30 13.96 9.11
N ILE A 200 -6.42 12.71 9.55
CA ILE A 200 -7.68 12.06 9.87
C ILE A 200 -7.69 11.71 11.36
N ARG A 201 -8.64 12.29 12.11
CA ARG A 201 -8.68 12.09 13.55
C ARG A 201 -9.02 10.64 13.92
N TYR A 202 -10.05 10.06 13.28
CA TYR A 202 -10.42 8.65 13.48
C TYR A 202 -10.63 7.94 12.13
N VAL A 203 -10.15 6.70 12.06
CA VAL A 203 -10.36 5.80 10.93
C VAL A 203 -11.08 4.57 11.44
N SER A 204 -12.21 4.25 10.81
CA SER A 204 -12.99 3.04 11.10
C SER A 204 -13.07 2.13 9.88
N VAL A 205 -13.09 0.81 10.10
CA VAL A 205 -13.19 -0.19 9.03
C VAL A 205 -14.28 -1.19 9.37
N LEU A 206 -15.18 -1.43 8.40
CA LEU A 206 -16.36 -2.27 8.62
C LEU A 206 -16.06 -3.75 8.40
N ASP A 207 -15.17 -4.12 7.47
CA ASP A 207 -14.95 -5.53 7.13
C ASP A 207 -13.53 -5.80 6.62
N LEU A 208 -13.14 -7.08 6.61
CA LEU A 208 -11.93 -7.61 5.98
C LEU A 208 -12.32 -8.37 4.71
N SER A 209 -11.64 -8.08 3.60
CA SER A 209 -11.90 -8.72 2.32
C SER A 209 -11.61 -10.23 2.36
N GLU A 210 -12.45 -11.02 1.72
CA GLU A 210 -12.24 -12.46 1.57
C GLU A 210 -10.92 -12.77 0.83
N ALA A 211 -10.56 -11.93 -0.16
CA ALA A 211 -9.31 -12.04 -0.91
C ALA A 211 -8.04 -11.85 -0.06
N SER A 212 -8.18 -11.36 1.18
CA SER A 212 -7.07 -11.29 2.14
C SER A 212 -6.76 -12.61 2.82
N HIS A 213 -7.62 -13.63 2.67
CA HIS A 213 -7.48 -14.93 3.33
C HIS A 213 -7.15 -14.81 4.82
N GLY A 214 -7.83 -13.88 5.51
CA GLY A 214 -7.64 -13.61 6.94
C GLY A 214 -6.41 -12.76 7.29
N ASN A 215 -5.55 -12.42 6.34
CA ASN A 215 -4.38 -11.57 6.61
C ASN A 215 -4.79 -10.10 6.77
N ALA A 216 -4.97 -9.69 8.01
CA ALA A 216 -5.33 -8.32 8.40
C ALA A 216 -4.11 -7.45 8.74
N THR A 217 -2.98 -7.64 8.06
CA THR A 217 -1.81 -6.75 8.21
C THR A 217 -2.24 -5.31 8.05
N GLY A 218 -1.89 -4.45 9.03
CA GLY A 218 -2.26 -3.05 9.05
C GLY A 218 -3.58 -2.74 9.77
N VAL A 219 -4.28 -3.74 10.33
CA VAL A 219 -5.47 -3.49 11.15
C VAL A 219 -5.18 -2.52 12.29
N GLY A 220 -3.97 -2.53 12.85
CA GLY A 220 -3.55 -1.58 13.87
C GLY A 220 -3.33 -0.14 13.38
N LEU A 221 -3.50 0.16 12.08
CA LEU A 221 -3.46 1.52 11.55
C LEU A 221 -4.76 2.29 11.80
N VAL A 222 -5.87 1.58 12.07
CA VAL A 222 -7.19 2.17 12.28
C VAL A 222 -7.57 2.21 13.76
N ASP A 223 -8.64 2.89 14.10
CA ASP A 223 -9.04 3.11 15.50
C ASP A 223 -10.22 2.24 15.92
N PHE A 224 -11.16 2.00 14.98
CA PHE A 224 -12.39 1.26 15.23
C PHE A 224 -12.61 0.22 14.16
N VAL A 225 -13.07 -0.96 14.55
CA VAL A 225 -13.43 -2.04 13.63
C VAL A 225 -14.69 -2.75 14.11
N THR A 226 -15.29 -3.59 13.27
CA THR A 226 -16.41 -4.43 13.64
C THR A 226 -15.93 -5.80 14.14
N ARG A 227 -16.77 -6.48 14.89
CA ARG A 227 -16.56 -7.89 15.27
C ARG A 227 -16.43 -8.79 14.04
N ARG A 228 -17.25 -8.55 13.01
CA ARG A 228 -17.19 -9.26 11.73
C ARG A 228 -15.80 -9.24 11.12
N LEU A 229 -15.10 -8.09 11.15
CA LEU A 229 -13.72 -8.00 10.71
C LEU A 229 -12.79 -8.82 11.60
N VAL A 230 -12.92 -8.68 12.93
CA VAL A 230 -12.04 -9.36 13.90
C VAL A 230 -12.17 -10.88 13.81
N ASP A 231 -13.38 -11.40 13.62
CA ASP A 231 -13.66 -12.82 13.51
C ASP A 231 -13.04 -13.46 12.24
N LYS A 232 -12.76 -12.66 11.21
CA LYS A 232 -12.08 -13.09 9.98
C LYS A 232 -10.55 -13.14 10.10
N ILE A 233 -9.95 -12.60 11.16
CA ILE A 233 -8.49 -12.47 11.28
C ILE A 233 -7.81 -13.82 11.49
N ASP A 234 -6.99 -14.24 10.55
CA ASP A 234 -5.96 -15.25 10.77
C ASP A 234 -4.75 -14.59 11.46
N ARG A 235 -4.60 -14.88 12.75
CA ARG A 235 -3.52 -14.33 13.58
C ARG A 235 -2.15 -14.77 13.09
N LYS A 236 -2.00 -16.01 12.62
CA LYS A 236 -0.71 -16.54 12.16
C LYS A 236 -0.23 -15.78 10.92
N ALA A 237 -1.09 -15.65 9.91
CA ALA A 237 -0.78 -14.92 8.70
C ALA A 237 -0.51 -13.44 8.99
N THR A 238 -1.36 -12.79 9.82
CA THR A 238 -1.22 -11.39 10.20
C THR A 238 0.07 -11.12 10.98
N TYR A 239 0.38 -11.95 12.00
CA TYR A 239 1.57 -11.76 12.83
C TYR A 239 2.85 -12.02 12.06
N LEU A 240 2.89 -13.06 11.21
CA LEU A 240 4.07 -13.35 10.39
C LEU A 240 4.49 -12.14 9.56
N ASN A 241 3.53 -11.48 8.89
CA ASN A 241 3.80 -10.28 8.10
C ASN A 241 4.37 -9.13 8.94
N ASN A 242 3.77 -8.87 10.10
CA ASN A 242 4.16 -7.74 10.94
C ASN A 242 5.46 -7.99 11.71
N LEU A 243 5.75 -9.23 12.09
CA LEU A 243 7.02 -9.61 12.71
C LEU A 243 8.17 -9.56 11.71
N THR A 244 7.96 -10.01 10.47
CA THR A 244 8.97 -9.94 9.39
C THR A 244 9.38 -8.51 9.10
N THR A 245 8.43 -7.56 9.16
CA THR A 245 8.68 -6.13 8.93
C THR A 245 9.04 -5.35 10.19
N THR A 246 8.96 -5.98 11.37
CA THR A 246 9.12 -5.36 12.70
C THR A 246 8.04 -4.31 13.06
N PHE A 247 6.96 -4.20 12.29
CA PHE A 247 5.88 -3.22 12.51
C PHE A 247 4.77 -3.78 13.41
N VAL A 248 5.14 -4.14 14.63
CA VAL A 248 4.27 -4.85 15.57
C VAL A 248 2.97 -4.11 15.85
N THR A 249 3.01 -2.77 15.94
CA THR A 249 1.83 -1.92 16.16
C THR A 249 0.76 -2.07 15.09
N ARG A 250 1.14 -2.40 13.86
CA ARG A 250 0.21 -2.61 12.73
C ARG A 250 -0.61 -3.91 12.85
N ALA A 251 -0.27 -4.79 13.80
CA ALA A 251 -1.04 -6.00 14.12
C ALA A 251 -1.90 -5.84 15.39
N PHE A 252 -1.88 -4.69 16.06
CA PHE A 252 -2.71 -4.46 17.23
C PHE A 252 -4.18 -4.41 16.85
N THR A 253 -5.02 -5.11 17.61
CA THR A 253 -6.46 -5.06 17.38
C THR A 253 -7.01 -3.73 17.89
N PRO A 254 -7.67 -2.93 17.03
CA PRO A 254 -8.36 -1.71 17.44
C PRO A 254 -9.52 -1.97 18.39
N LEU A 255 -10.20 -0.91 18.84
CA LEU A 255 -11.50 -1.05 19.49
C LEU A 255 -12.50 -1.66 18.51
N TRP A 256 -13.16 -2.75 18.93
CA TRP A 256 -14.12 -3.43 18.08
C TRP A 256 -15.52 -3.48 18.71
N PHE A 257 -16.54 -3.51 17.86
CA PHE A 257 -17.95 -3.40 18.21
C PHE A 257 -18.76 -4.46 17.46
N ASP A 258 -19.87 -4.87 18.06
CA ASP A 258 -20.69 -5.96 17.50
C ASP A 258 -21.36 -5.56 16.18
N THR A 259 -21.70 -4.27 15.99
CA THR A 259 -22.40 -3.77 14.80
C THR A 259 -21.74 -2.53 14.22
N ASP A 260 -22.01 -2.25 12.92
CA ASP A 260 -21.57 -1.04 12.24
C ASP A 260 -22.14 0.21 12.93
N ARG A 261 -23.44 0.14 13.37
CA ARG A 261 -24.13 1.22 14.06
C ARG A 261 -23.41 1.58 15.35
N GLU A 262 -23.19 0.60 16.23
CA GLU A 262 -22.51 0.81 17.53
C GLU A 262 -21.13 1.42 17.35
N MET A 263 -20.37 0.92 16.38
CA MET A 263 -19.04 1.45 16.05
C MET A 263 -19.11 2.92 15.61
N LEU A 264 -20.02 3.25 14.69
CA LEU A 264 -20.13 4.62 14.16
C LEU A 264 -20.70 5.59 15.20
N GLU A 265 -21.68 5.17 16.02
CA GLU A 265 -22.18 5.96 17.16
C GLU A 265 -21.09 6.23 18.19
N THR A 266 -20.21 5.25 18.45
CA THR A 266 -19.05 5.43 19.35
C THR A 266 -18.02 6.38 18.74
N MET A 267 -17.74 6.29 17.45
CA MET A 267 -16.88 7.27 16.76
C MET A 267 -17.45 8.68 16.88
N MET A 268 -18.75 8.85 16.66
CA MET A 268 -19.43 10.15 16.82
C MET A 268 -19.40 10.64 18.28
N PHE A 269 -19.57 9.75 19.25
CA PHE A 269 -19.40 10.10 20.66
C PHE A 269 -17.97 10.60 20.95
N CYS A 270 -16.95 10.01 20.36
CA CYS A 270 -15.57 10.50 20.46
C CYS A 270 -15.36 11.87 19.78
N LEU A 271 -16.21 12.22 18.82
CA LEU A 271 -16.22 13.50 18.11
C LEU A 271 -17.15 14.56 18.74
N ARG A 272 -17.79 14.28 19.88
CA ARG A 272 -18.81 15.15 20.51
C ARG A 272 -18.39 16.59 20.81
N SER A 273 -17.07 16.90 20.78
CA SER A 273 -16.56 18.26 20.90
C SER A 273 -16.67 19.07 19.60
N VAL A 274 -17.00 18.42 18.48
CA VAL A 274 -17.20 19.04 17.18
C VAL A 274 -18.71 19.13 16.94
N PRO A 275 -19.28 20.32 16.63
CA PRO A 275 -20.67 20.42 16.25
C PRO A 275 -21.00 19.50 15.08
N LEU A 276 -22.17 18.87 15.09
CA LEU A 276 -22.56 17.93 14.04
C LEU A 276 -22.50 18.55 12.64
N ALA A 277 -22.96 19.79 12.49
CA ALA A 277 -22.92 20.53 11.24
C ALA A 277 -21.51 20.84 10.73
N GLU A 278 -20.50 20.75 11.58
CA GLU A 278 -19.09 20.96 11.24
C GLU A 278 -18.29 19.66 11.14
N THR A 279 -18.96 18.52 11.42
CA THR A 279 -18.30 17.21 11.45
C THR A 279 -17.97 16.75 10.03
N ARG A 280 -16.69 16.60 9.75
CA ARG A 280 -16.11 16.25 8.44
C ARG A 280 -15.89 14.75 8.35
N LEU A 281 -16.79 14.05 7.68
CA LEU A 281 -16.74 12.60 7.49
C LEU A 281 -16.69 12.24 6.00
N ILE A 282 -15.95 11.20 5.71
CA ILE A 282 -15.98 10.55 4.39
C ILE A 282 -16.19 9.05 4.60
N LEU A 283 -17.00 8.43 3.76
CA LEU A 283 -17.12 7.00 3.62
C LEU A 283 -16.62 6.59 2.24
N ILE A 284 -15.73 5.61 2.20
CA ILE A 284 -15.14 5.05 0.98
C ILE A 284 -15.30 3.53 0.95
N PRO A 285 -15.35 2.89 -0.23
CA PRO A 285 -15.42 1.43 -0.31
C PRO A 285 -14.13 0.77 0.24
N ASN A 286 -12.97 1.28 -0.13
CA ASN A 286 -11.65 0.90 0.36
C ASN A 286 -10.62 1.98 -0.04
N THR A 287 -9.37 1.81 0.33
CA THR A 287 -8.32 2.80 0.04
C THR A 287 -7.71 2.71 -1.37
N LEU A 288 -8.20 1.82 -2.22
CA LEU A 288 -7.79 1.69 -3.61
C LEU A 288 -8.78 2.40 -4.54
N TYR A 289 -10.08 2.23 -4.32
CA TYR A 289 -11.16 2.78 -5.15
C TYR A 289 -11.76 4.00 -4.48
N LEU A 290 -11.34 5.21 -4.90
CA LEU A 290 -11.75 6.49 -4.33
C LEU A 290 -12.58 7.36 -5.30
N ALA A 291 -12.96 6.81 -6.46
CA ALA A 291 -13.74 7.55 -7.45
C ALA A 291 -15.12 7.97 -6.89
N ASP A 292 -15.76 7.07 -6.16
CA ASP A 292 -17.03 7.33 -5.50
C ASP A 292 -16.84 7.35 -3.98
N CYS A 293 -17.44 8.36 -3.32
CA CYS A 293 -17.45 8.45 -1.86
C CYS A 293 -18.72 9.14 -1.36
N TYR A 294 -19.11 8.83 -0.13
CA TYR A 294 -20.08 9.67 0.58
C TYR A 294 -19.33 10.70 1.42
N VAL A 295 -19.80 11.92 1.43
CA VAL A 295 -19.21 13.00 2.21
C VAL A 295 -20.27 13.64 3.12
N SER A 296 -19.88 14.08 4.31
CA SER A 296 -20.78 14.86 5.18
C SER A 296 -21.02 16.26 4.59
N GLU A 297 -22.15 16.86 4.98
CA GLU A 297 -22.54 18.20 4.56
C GLU A 297 -21.44 19.25 4.78
N ALA A 298 -20.69 19.14 5.87
CA ALA A 298 -19.62 20.04 6.21
C ALA A 298 -18.46 20.11 5.18
N ILE A 299 -18.31 19.09 4.35
CA ILE A 299 -17.26 19.04 3.31
C ILE A 299 -17.79 19.56 1.96
N LEU A 300 -19.07 19.42 1.70
CA LEU A 300 -19.67 19.65 0.38
C LEU A 300 -19.37 21.02 -0.24
N PRO A 301 -19.44 22.14 0.49
CA PRO A 301 -19.14 23.46 -0.10
C PRO A 301 -17.71 23.55 -0.65
N GLU A 302 -16.74 23.00 0.07
CA GLU A 302 -15.33 22.97 -0.34
C GLU A 302 -15.12 22.18 -1.65
N LEU A 303 -15.86 21.09 -1.85
CA LEU A 303 -15.73 20.25 -3.04
C LEU A 303 -16.38 20.87 -4.28
N VAL A 304 -17.55 21.46 -4.12
CA VAL A 304 -18.27 22.10 -5.23
C VAL A 304 -17.47 23.26 -5.82
N ASP A 305 -16.83 24.05 -4.97
CA ASP A 305 -16.05 25.22 -5.40
C ASP A 305 -14.81 24.85 -6.24
N THR A 306 -14.32 23.61 -6.15
CA THR A 306 -13.14 23.17 -6.90
C THR A 306 -13.43 22.84 -8.37
N GLY A 307 -14.69 22.54 -8.71
CA GLY A 307 -15.08 22.03 -10.03
C GLY A 307 -14.51 20.66 -10.40
N ARG A 308 -13.91 19.94 -9.42
CA ARG A 308 -13.25 18.64 -9.63
C ARG A 308 -14.15 17.47 -9.27
N PHE A 309 -15.29 17.71 -8.63
CA PHE A 309 -16.19 16.68 -8.10
C PHE A 309 -17.60 16.91 -8.63
N GLU A 310 -18.28 15.82 -8.88
CA GLU A 310 -19.69 15.79 -9.26
C GLU A 310 -20.53 15.29 -8.08
N VAL A 311 -21.62 16.01 -7.79
CA VAL A 311 -22.59 15.58 -6.76
C VAL A 311 -23.60 14.64 -7.40
N LEU A 312 -23.50 13.34 -7.09
CA LEU A 312 -24.33 12.30 -7.69
C LEU A 312 -25.73 12.17 -7.07
N GLY A 313 -25.96 12.75 -5.89
CA GLY A 313 -27.25 12.62 -5.21
C GLY A 313 -27.42 13.55 -4.02
N PRO A 314 -28.64 13.62 -3.47
CA PRO A 314 -28.93 14.48 -2.31
C PRO A 314 -28.32 13.94 -1.03
N LEU A 315 -28.19 14.82 -0.03
CA LEU A 315 -27.88 14.43 1.35
C LEU A 315 -28.97 13.49 1.89
N ARG A 316 -28.53 12.45 2.57
CA ARG A 316 -29.38 11.48 3.25
C ARG A 316 -28.70 10.93 4.50
N GLU A 317 -29.51 10.46 5.44
CA GLU A 317 -28.97 9.76 6.61
C GLU A 317 -28.38 8.40 6.22
N LEU A 318 -27.37 7.96 6.97
CA LEU A 318 -26.86 6.60 6.86
C LEU A 318 -27.93 5.60 7.32
N ALA A 319 -28.26 4.66 6.49
CA ALA A 319 -29.27 3.64 6.78
C ALA A 319 -28.61 2.35 7.30
N PHE A 320 -29.30 1.72 8.25
CA PHE A 320 -28.87 0.46 8.86
C PHE A 320 -30.02 -0.55 8.83
N ASP A 321 -29.66 -1.84 8.71
CA ASP A 321 -30.63 -2.91 8.86
C ASP A 321 -31.03 -3.14 10.33
N ALA A 322 -31.94 -4.11 10.56
CA ALA A 322 -32.41 -4.45 11.90
C ALA A 322 -31.30 -5.04 12.79
N GLN A 323 -30.22 -5.54 12.22
CA GLN A 323 -29.04 -6.09 12.90
C GLN A 323 -27.99 -5.01 13.16
N GLY A 324 -28.20 -3.77 12.71
CA GLY A 324 -27.27 -2.66 12.89
C GLY A 324 -26.15 -2.63 11.87
N ASN A 325 -26.24 -3.37 10.78
CA ASN A 325 -25.27 -3.26 9.69
C ASN A 325 -25.60 -2.07 8.77
N LEU A 326 -24.58 -1.38 8.32
CA LEU A 326 -24.72 -0.26 7.38
C LEU A 326 -25.21 -0.77 6.02
N THR A 327 -26.34 -0.24 5.55
CA THR A 327 -26.92 -0.55 4.23
C THR A 327 -26.59 0.52 3.18
N SER A 328 -26.29 1.74 3.63
CA SER A 328 -25.79 2.83 2.75
C SER A 328 -24.35 2.57 2.38
N ARG A 329 -24.10 1.62 1.47
CA ARG A 329 -22.77 1.26 1.00
C ARG A 329 -22.55 1.71 -0.44
N ILE A 330 -21.29 1.99 -0.77
CA ILE A 330 -20.83 2.29 -2.13
C ILE A 330 -20.58 0.97 -2.86
N GLY A 331 -19.93 0.02 -2.17
CA GLY A 331 -19.51 -1.26 -2.74
C GLY A 331 -18.28 -1.15 -3.66
N LEU A 332 -17.86 -2.28 -4.17
CA LEU A 332 -16.76 -2.32 -5.15
C LEU A 332 -17.26 -1.86 -6.53
N PRO A 333 -16.39 -1.22 -7.35
CA PRO A 333 -16.72 -0.91 -8.73
C PRO A 333 -17.19 -2.18 -9.45
N ARG A 334 -18.27 -2.08 -10.20
CA ARG A 334 -18.68 -3.17 -11.07
C ARG A 334 -17.63 -3.28 -12.17
N THR A 335 -16.92 -4.42 -12.21
CA THR A 335 -16.05 -4.73 -13.35
C THR A 335 -16.91 -4.73 -14.61
N SER A 336 -16.62 -3.79 -15.51
CA SER A 336 -17.25 -3.70 -16.83
C SER A 336 -16.80 -4.85 -17.72
#